data_14f34376207940137f2c54e0888f3517
#
_entry.id   14f34376207940137f2c54e0888f3517
#
_cell.length_a   1.000
_cell.length_b   1.000
_cell.length_c   1.000
_cell.angle_alpha   90.00
_cell.angle_beta   90.00
_cell.angle_gamma   90.00
#
_symmetry.space_group_name_H-M   'P 1'
#
loop_
_entity.id
_entity.type
_entity.pdbx_description
1 polymer ?
#
loop_
_entity_poly.entity_id
_entity_poly.type
_entity_poly.pdbx_seq_one_letter_code
_entity_poly.pdbx_strand_id
1 'polypeptide(L)'
;MSESAVAGTGGAARPPVPALTRPRRLRPGDRIGIVAPSGPVPGDRLAAGLDILRGWGLEPVVAPHVLDKHPSGYLAGADHDRARDLRDLWCDPSIAAVLCARGGYGVQRMVDLVDWEALRAAGPKAFIGYSDITALHEAFATRLRMATVHGPMAAAETFLQDGPTQEHLRRTLFTPEDTRQLTSASAATLVPGTASG
;
A
#
# COMPACT_ATOMS: atom_id res chain seq x y z
N MET A 1 29.91 39.01 -38.54
CA MET A 1 29.51 38.38 -37.27
C MET A 1 28.22 37.63 -37.53
N SER A 2 28.31 36.33 -37.72
CA SER A 2 27.16 35.48 -38.11
C SER A 2 26.71 34.71 -36.87
N GLU A 3 25.48 35.02 -36.39
CA GLU A 3 24.84 34.33 -35.29
C GLU A 3 24.21 33.03 -35.82
N SER A 4 24.79 31.90 -35.43
CA SER A 4 24.20 30.59 -35.69
C SER A 4 23.06 30.33 -34.72
N ALA A 5 21.85 30.33 -35.23
CA ALA A 5 20.64 29.88 -34.50
C ALA A 5 20.72 28.36 -34.26
N VAL A 6 20.83 27.96 -33.01
CA VAL A 6 20.68 26.58 -32.60
C VAL A 6 19.21 26.20 -32.72
N ALA A 7 18.88 25.37 -33.70
CA ALA A 7 17.56 24.79 -33.87
C ALA A 7 17.28 23.82 -32.70
N GLY A 8 16.29 24.17 -31.86
CA GLY A 8 15.80 23.30 -30.81
C GLY A 8 15.19 22.03 -31.40
N THR A 9 15.76 20.90 -31.09
CA THR A 9 15.20 19.57 -31.40
C THR A 9 13.90 19.40 -30.63
N GLY A 10 12.78 19.49 -31.34
CA GLY A 10 11.43 19.21 -30.81
C GLY A 10 11.40 17.78 -30.27
N GLY A 11 11.44 17.64 -28.97
CA GLY A 11 11.25 16.35 -28.30
C GLY A 11 9.86 15.83 -28.61
N ALA A 12 9.78 14.66 -29.26
CA ALA A 12 8.51 13.97 -29.47
C ALA A 12 7.81 13.79 -28.11
N ALA A 13 6.56 14.25 -27.98
CA ALA A 13 5.78 14.10 -26.78
C ALA A 13 5.71 12.59 -26.41
N ARG A 14 6.16 12.28 -25.21
CA ARG A 14 6.09 10.92 -24.68
C ARG A 14 4.62 10.46 -24.67
N PRO A 15 4.30 9.25 -25.18
CA PRO A 15 2.93 8.78 -25.16
C PRO A 15 2.39 8.76 -23.72
N PRO A 16 1.11 9.10 -23.51
CA PRO A 16 0.53 9.13 -22.17
C PRO A 16 0.63 7.74 -21.52
N VAL A 17 1.13 7.72 -20.27
CA VAL A 17 1.18 6.47 -19.49
C VAL A 17 -0.27 6.06 -19.18
N PRO A 18 -0.68 4.83 -19.52
CA PRO A 18 -2.03 4.37 -19.22
C PRO A 18 -2.32 4.44 -17.72
N ALA A 19 -3.51 4.89 -17.34
CA ALA A 19 -3.91 5.00 -15.96
C ALA A 19 -3.88 3.62 -15.25
N LEU A 20 -3.56 3.62 -13.96
CA LEU A 20 -3.61 2.43 -13.14
C LEU A 20 -5.07 2.08 -12.80
N THR A 21 -5.39 0.79 -12.75
CA THR A 21 -6.69 0.30 -12.29
C THR A 21 -6.84 0.61 -10.81
N ARG A 22 -7.95 1.25 -10.44
CA ARG A 22 -8.28 1.55 -9.05
C ARG A 22 -9.16 0.44 -8.47
N PRO A 23 -8.90 -0.01 -7.23
CA PRO A 23 -9.81 -0.93 -6.54
C PRO A 23 -11.13 -0.24 -6.21
N ARG A 24 -12.16 -1.03 -5.89
CA ARG A 24 -13.41 -0.49 -5.33
C ARG A 24 -13.17 0.09 -3.94
N ARG A 25 -14.00 1.06 -3.55
CA ARG A 25 -14.06 1.54 -2.17
C ARG A 25 -14.56 0.44 -1.22
N LEU A 26 -14.13 0.49 0.04
CA LEU A 26 -14.61 -0.39 1.09
C LEU A 26 -16.00 0.03 1.59
N ARG A 27 -16.67 -0.91 2.23
CA ARG A 27 -17.96 -0.74 2.87
C ARG A 27 -17.94 -1.40 4.26
N PRO A 28 -18.75 -0.95 5.22
CA PRO A 28 -18.96 -1.70 6.46
C PRO A 28 -19.34 -3.16 6.16
N GLY A 29 -18.78 -4.10 6.91
CA GLY A 29 -18.91 -5.53 6.69
C GLY A 29 -17.86 -6.13 5.73
N ASP A 30 -17.06 -5.31 5.04
CA ASP A 30 -15.98 -5.85 4.20
C ASP A 30 -14.88 -6.48 5.06
N ARG A 31 -14.36 -7.63 4.59
CA ARG A 31 -13.22 -8.30 5.18
C ARG A 31 -11.91 -7.70 4.67
N ILE A 32 -11.00 -7.43 5.59
CA ILE A 32 -9.67 -6.88 5.30
C ILE A 32 -8.59 -7.86 5.76
N GLY A 33 -7.78 -8.34 4.81
CA GLY A 33 -6.65 -9.24 5.09
C GLY A 33 -5.48 -8.47 5.70
N ILE A 34 -4.86 -9.04 6.72
CA ILE A 34 -3.66 -8.48 7.37
C ILE A 34 -2.46 -9.38 7.06
N VAL A 35 -1.41 -8.82 6.48
CA VAL A 35 -0.17 -9.51 6.12
C VAL A 35 1.06 -8.82 6.71
N ALA A 36 2.14 -9.58 6.92
CA ALA A 36 3.42 -9.05 7.40
C ALA A 36 4.55 -9.34 6.39
N PRO A 37 4.60 -8.68 5.24
CA PRO A 37 5.57 -9.00 4.19
C PRO A 37 6.99 -8.53 4.49
N SER A 38 7.23 -7.88 5.62
CA SER A 38 8.49 -7.22 5.96
C SER A 38 9.01 -7.63 7.34
N GLY A 39 9.07 -6.70 8.28
CA GLY A 39 9.63 -6.93 9.62
C GLY A 39 8.64 -7.55 10.61
N PRO A 40 9.14 -8.08 11.75
CA PRO A 40 8.34 -8.74 12.77
C PRO A 40 7.35 -7.77 13.41
N VAL A 41 6.16 -8.28 13.70
CA VAL A 41 5.01 -7.49 14.18
C VAL A 41 4.85 -7.63 15.70
N PRO A 42 4.80 -6.53 16.47
CA PRO A 42 4.42 -6.57 17.88
C PRO A 42 2.94 -6.95 18.02
N GLY A 43 2.66 -8.04 18.74
CA GLY A 43 1.30 -8.59 18.84
C GLY A 43 0.30 -7.66 19.53
N ASP A 44 0.74 -6.94 20.56
CA ASP A 44 -0.05 -5.93 21.28
C ASP A 44 -0.46 -4.75 20.36
N ARG A 45 0.48 -4.25 19.56
CA ARG A 45 0.20 -3.21 18.57
C ARG A 45 -0.74 -3.71 17.46
N LEU A 46 -0.54 -4.94 17.01
CA LEU A 46 -1.44 -5.53 16.03
C LEU A 46 -2.85 -5.62 16.59
N ALA A 47 -3.03 -6.13 17.81
CA ALA A 47 -4.34 -6.23 18.45
C ALA A 47 -5.07 -4.86 18.50
N ALA A 48 -4.35 -3.81 18.94
CA ALA A 48 -4.90 -2.46 18.96
C ALA A 48 -5.30 -1.95 17.55
N GLY A 49 -4.49 -2.23 16.53
CA GLY A 49 -4.82 -1.86 15.15
C GLY A 49 -6.03 -2.62 14.59
N LEU A 50 -6.19 -3.89 14.94
CA LEU A 50 -7.36 -4.67 14.57
C LEU A 50 -8.64 -4.09 15.20
N ASP A 51 -8.58 -3.60 16.44
CA ASP A 51 -9.72 -2.99 17.11
C ASP A 51 -10.13 -1.67 16.43
N ILE A 52 -9.18 -0.86 15.96
CA ILE A 52 -9.47 0.33 15.15
C ILE A 52 -10.22 -0.06 13.86
N LEU A 53 -9.75 -1.09 13.15
CA LEU A 53 -10.40 -1.55 11.91
C LEU A 53 -11.83 -2.09 12.19
N ARG A 54 -12.03 -2.82 13.28
CA ARG A 54 -13.37 -3.24 13.73
C ARG A 54 -14.26 -2.04 14.06
N GLY A 55 -13.69 -1.01 14.68
CA GLY A 55 -14.40 0.26 14.95
C GLY A 55 -14.84 0.98 13.66
N TRP A 56 -14.18 0.73 12.51
CA TRP A 56 -14.64 1.21 11.20
C TRP A 56 -15.71 0.32 10.56
N GLY A 57 -16.10 -0.78 11.22
CA GLY A 57 -17.05 -1.76 10.70
C GLY A 57 -16.43 -2.78 9.75
N LEU A 58 -15.10 -2.91 9.72
CA LEU A 58 -14.42 -3.92 8.92
C LEU A 58 -14.22 -5.22 9.71
N GLU A 59 -14.05 -6.33 8.99
CA GLU A 59 -13.72 -7.64 9.56
C GLU A 59 -12.27 -8.02 9.26
N PRO A 60 -11.31 -7.77 10.19
CA PRO A 60 -9.92 -8.13 9.96
C PRO A 60 -9.70 -9.65 9.94
N VAL A 61 -8.96 -10.12 8.95
CA VAL A 61 -8.52 -11.51 8.77
C VAL A 61 -7.01 -11.54 8.79
N VAL A 62 -6.43 -12.02 9.88
CA VAL A 62 -4.98 -12.08 10.04
C VAL A 62 -4.43 -13.33 9.36
N ALA A 63 -3.44 -13.16 8.48
CA ALA A 63 -2.77 -14.30 7.84
C ALA A 63 -1.99 -15.15 8.86
N PRO A 64 -1.78 -16.45 8.60
CA PRO A 64 -1.23 -17.38 9.56
C PRO A 64 0.14 -16.98 10.12
N HIS A 65 1.02 -16.38 9.28
CA HIS A 65 2.42 -16.12 9.63
C HIS A 65 2.70 -14.66 10.05
N VAL A 66 1.66 -13.83 10.29
CA VAL A 66 1.83 -12.40 10.62
C VAL A 66 2.65 -12.17 11.89
N LEU A 67 2.56 -13.07 12.88
CA LEU A 67 3.28 -12.96 14.14
C LEU A 67 4.58 -13.80 14.19
N ASP A 68 4.93 -14.44 13.09
CA ASP A 68 6.16 -15.22 13.00
C ASP A 68 7.40 -14.33 13.11
N LYS A 69 8.49 -14.96 13.59
CA LYS A 69 9.79 -14.30 13.71
C LYS A 69 10.85 -15.19 13.05
N HIS A 70 11.52 -14.64 12.07
CA HIS A 70 12.68 -15.30 11.49
C HIS A 70 13.85 -15.29 12.48
N PRO A 71 14.72 -16.33 12.51
CA PRO A 71 15.88 -16.37 13.41
C PRO A 71 16.84 -15.18 13.30
N SER A 72 16.85 -14.48 12.15
CA SER A 72 17.63 -13.24 11.98
C SER A 72 17.14 -12.07 12.85
N GLY A 73 15.93 -12.15 13.40
CA GLY A 73 15.33 -11.13 14.25
C GLY A 73 14.71 -9.93 13.53
N TYR A 74 14.92 -9.74 12.23
CA TYR A 74 14.44 -8.57 11.48
C TYR A 74 13.36 -8.86 10.43
N LEU A 75 12.98 -10.13 10.21
CA LEU A 75 11.94 -10.55 9.27
C LEU A 75 10.73 -11.16 10.01
N ALA A 76 9.55 -10.98 9.45
CA ALA A 76 8.32 -11.62 9.89
C ALA A 76 8.21 -13.04 9.29
N GLY A 77 9.03 -13.98 9.76
CA GLY A 77 9.04 -15.35 9.27
C GLY A 77 9.81 -15.56 7.97
N ALA A 78 9.61 -16.73 7.35
CA ALA A 78 10.29 -17.13 6.14
C ALA A 78 9.76 -16.37 4.89
N ASP A 79 10.62 -16.17 3.90
CA ASP A 79 10.27 -15.43 2.68
C ASP A 79 9.07 -16.06 1.94
N HIS A 80 9.04 -17.41 1.85
CA HIS A 80 7.95 -18.12 1.19
C HIS A 80 6.61 -18.02 1.94
N ASP A 81 6.64 -18.01 3.27
CA ASP A 81 5.42 -17.92 4.07
C ASP A 81 4.82 -16.51 3.95
N ARG A 82 5.65 -15.47 3.97
CA ARG A 82 5.22 -14.08 3.74
C ARG A 82 4.61 -13.87 2.34
N ALA A 83 5.21 -14.49 1.31
CA ALA A 83 4.69 -14.44 -0.05
C ALA A 83 3.37 -15.21 -0.18
N ARG A 84 3.27 -16.38 0.47
CA ARG A 84 2.05 -17.21 0.51
C ARG A 84 0.91 -16.47 1.19
N ASP A 85 1.14 -15.88 2.35
CA ASP A 85 0.15 -15.12 3.10
C ASP A 85 -0.46 -13.98 2.24
N LEU A 86 0.40 -13.24 1.51
CA LEU A 86 -0.06 -12.21 0.59
C LEU A 86 -0.92 -12.80 -0.53
N ARG A 87 -0.46 -13.88 -1.17
CA ARG A 87 -1.20 -14.54 -2.25
C ARG A 87 -2.55 -15.06 -1.76
N ASP A 88 -2.57 -15.77 -0.65
CA ASP A 88 -3.76 -16.46 -0.17
C ASP A 88 -4.86 -15.47 0.21
N LEU A 89 -4.53 -14.39 0.96
CA LEU A 89 -5.50 -13.34 1.27
C LEU A 89 -5.89 -12.52 0.04
N TRP A 90 -4.96 -12.30 -0.90
CA TRP A 90 -5.32 -11.60 -2.13
C TRP A 90 -6.26 -12.42 -3.01
N CYS A 91 -6.04 -13.72 -3.11
CA CYS A 91 -6.84 -14.61 -3.95
C CYS A 91 -8.17 -15.05 -3.29
N ASP A 92 -8.33 -14.85 -1.98
CA ASP A 92 -9.62 -15.12 -1.30
C ASP A 92 -10.69 -14.10 -1.76
N PRO A 93 -11.76 -14.54 -2.48
CA PRO A 93 -12.78 -13.64 -2.99
C PRO A 93 -13.58 -12.92 -1.90
N SER A 94 -13.54 -13.39 -0.67
CA SER A 94 -14.20 -12.74 0.47
C SER A 94 -13.41 -11.55 1.03
N ILE A 95 -12.13 -11.43 0.70
CA ILE A 95 -11.27 -10.32 1.12
C ILE A 95 -11.40 -9.15 0.15
N ALA A 96 -11.74 -7.98 0.66
CA ALA A 96 -11.92 -6.76 -0.13
C ALA A 96 -10.66 -5.88 -0.22
N ALA A 97 -9.79 -5.98 0.76
CA ALA A 97 -8.54 -5.22 0.85
C ALA A 97 -7.46 -6.01 1.58
N VAL A 98 -6.20 -5.66 1.36
CA VAL A 98 -5.05 -6.18 2.10
C VAL A 98 -4.27 -5.02 2.71
N LEU A 99 -4.10 -5.04 4.03
CA LEU A 99 -3.35 -4.07 4.81
C LEU A 99 -2.10 -4.74 5.39
N CYS A 100 -0.95 -4.12 5.16
CA CYS A 100 0.29 -4.56 5.80
C CYS A 100 0.28 -4.24 7.30
N ALA A 101 0.78 -5.17 8.12
CA ALA A 101 0.87 -4.96 9.56
C ALA A 101 2.02 -4.01 9.93
N ARG A 102 3.17 -4.16 9.26
CA ARG A 102 4.37 -3.37 9.53
C ARG A 102 5.31 -3.35 8.32
N GLY A 103 6.12 -2.28 8.22
CA GLY A 103 7.30 -2.22 7.36
C GLY A 103 8.54 -2.81 8.04
N GLY A 104 9.71 -2.35 7.63
CA GLY A 104 10.99 -2.81 8.15
C GLY A 104 11.96 -3.12 7.02
N TYR A 105 12.28 -4.39 6.83
CA TYR A 105 13.10 -4.91 5.74
C TYR A 105 12.58 -6.28 5.33
N GLY A 106 12.70 -6.64 4.05
CA GLY A 106 12.49 -8.01 3.59
C GLY A 106 11.54 -8.17 2.42
N VAL A 107 10.81 -7.13 1.99
CA VAL A 107 9.92 -7.22 0.84
C VAL A 107 10.68 -7.61 -0.43
N GLN A 108 11.84 -7.03 -0.69
CA GLN A 108 12.65 -7.35 -1.87
C GLN A 108 13.10 -8.82 -1.92
N ARG A 109 13.17 -9.51 -0.77
CA ARG A 109 13.50 -10.93 -0.71
C ARG A 109 12.35 -11.84 -1.16
N MET A 110 11.10 -11.36 -1.00
CA MET A 110 9.92 -12.16 -1.29
C MET A 110 9.16 -11.72 -2.55
N VAL A 111 9.44 -10.54 -3.10
CA VAL A 111 8.67 -9.98 -4.22
C VAL A 111 8.65 -10.90 -5.45
N ASP A 112 9.75 -11.61 -5.72
CA ASP A 112 9.83 -12.56 -6.83
C ASP A 112 9.28 -13.95 -6.50
N LEU A 113 8.92 -14.21 -5.24
CA LEU A 113 8.23 -15.43 -4.80
C LEU A 113 6.71 -15.28 -4.84
N VAL A 114 6.20 -14.08 -5.07
CA VAL A 114 4.75 -13.82 -5.18
C VAL A 114 4.24 -14.35 -6.51
N ASP A 115 3.14 -15.08 -6.49
CA ASP A 115 2.44 -15.54 -7.69
C ASP A 115 1.61 -14.38 -8.28
N TRP A 116 2.27 -13.56 -9.08
CA TRP A 116 1.67 -12.37 -9.72
C TRP A 116 0.56 -12.72 -10.71
N GLU A 117 0.60 -13.93 -11.32
CA GLU A 117 -0.46 -14.39 -12.22
C GLU A 117 -1.74 -14.69 -11.45
N ALA A 118 -1.64 -15.37 -10.29
CA ALA A 118 -2.78 -15.60 -9.41
C ALA A 118 -3.36 -14.28 -8.88
N LEU A 119 -2.51 -13.33 -8.49
CA LEU A 119 -2.96 -12.01 -8.06
C LEU A 119 -3.72 -11.26 -9.18
N ARG A 120 -3.22 -11.33 -10.41
CA ARG A 120 -3.88 -10.74 -11.59
C ARG A 120 -5.26 -11.37 -11.83
N ALA A 121 -5.35 -12.69 -11.78
CA ALA A 121 -6.59 -13.42 -11.98
C ALA A 121 -7.66 -13.11 -10.92
N ALA A 122 -7.24 -12.88 -9.67
CA ALA A 122 -8.13 -12.51 -8.57
C ALA A 122 -8.71 -11.09 -8.69
N GLY A 123 -8.11 -10.25 -9.53
CA GLY A 123 -8.58 -8.89 -9.77
C GLY A 123 -8.15 -7.85 -8.72
N PRO A 124 -8.62 -6.59 -8.87
CA PRO A 124 -8.14 -5.47 -8.08
C PRO A 124 -8.74 -5.45 -6.68
N LYS A 125 -7.86 -5.29 -5.67
CA LYS A 125 -8.20 -5.03 -4.27
C LYS A 125 -7.39 -3.83 -3.76
N ALA A 126 -7.85 -3.15 -2.71
CA ALA A 126 -7.03 -2.13 -2.06
C ALA A 126 -5.83 -2.81 -1.37
N PHE A 127 -4.62 -2.34 -1.66
CA PHE A 127 -3.39 -2.74 -1.00
C PHE A 127 -2.80 -1.54 -0.28
N ILE A 128 -2.54 -1.67 1.02
CA ILE A 128 -2.17 -0.55 1.88
C ILE A 128 -0.88 -0.85 2.65
N GLY A 129 0.04 0.11 2.65
CA GLY A 129 1.28 0.07 3.42
C GLY A 129 2.20 1.23 3.09
N TYR A 130 3.39 1.29 3.70
CA TYR A 130 4.43 2.28 3.41
C TYR A 130 5.81 1.76 3.83
N SER A 131 6.86 2.58 3.68
CA SER A 131 8.23 2.20 4.03
C SER A 131 8.75 1.07 3.12
N ASP A 132 9.27 -0.03 3.63
CA ASP A 132 9.74 -1.20 2.85
C ASP A 132 8.66 -1.77 1.91
N ILE A 133 7.37 -1.56 2.24
CA ILE A 133 6.23 -1.97 1.41
C ILE A 133 6.21 -1.25 0.05
N THR A 134 6.94 -0.16 -0.11
CA THR A 134 7.06 0.57 -1.38
C THR A 134 7.51 -0.35 -2.52
N ALA A 135 8.36 -1.35 -2.25
CA ALA A 135 8.75 -2.33 -3.26
C ALA A 135 7.56 -3.15 -3.78
N LEU A 136 6.55 -3.44 -2.94
CA LEU A 136 5.30 -4.06 -3.41
C LEU A 136 4.42 -3.05 -4.16
N HIS A 137 4.35 -1.80 -3.74
CA HIS A 137 3.61 -0.77 -4.50
C HIS A 137 4.13 -0.67 -5.94
N GLU A 138 5.45 -0.63 -6.13
CA GLU A 138 6.07 -0.63 -7.45
C GLU A 138 5.76 -1.92 -8.23
N ALA A 139 5.80 -3.07 -7.58
CA ALA A 139 5.47 -4.34 -8.21
C ALA A 139 3.98 -4.40 -8.63
N PHE A 140 3.05 -3.94 -7.80
CA PHE A 140 1.64 -3.83 -8.15
C PHE A 140 1.41 -2.88 -9.34
N ALA A 141 2.08 -1.73 -9.35
CA ALA A 141 1.96 -0.76 -10.44
C ALA A 141 2.52 -1.31 -11.76
N THR A 142 3.69 -1.94 -11.72
CA THR A 142 4.40 -2.40 -12.93
C THR A 142 3.88 -3.74 -13.45
N ARG A 143 3.63 -4.71 -12.56
CA ARG A 143 3.23 -6.08 -12.93
C ARG A 143 1.72 -6.22 -13.10
N LEU A 144 0.90 -5.52 -12.31
CA LEU A 144 -0.57 -5.65 -12.36
C LEU A 144 -1.29 -4.42 -12.90
N ARG A 145 -0.59 -3.31 -13.11
CA ARG A 145 -1.19 -2.01 -13.52
C ARG A 145 -2.26 -1.54 -12.54
N MET A 146 -2.00 -1.69 -11.25
CA MET A 146 -2.93 -1.36 -10.17
C MET A 146 -2.44 -0.20 -9.31
N ALA A 147 -3.37 0.68 -8.94
CA ALA A 147 -3.14 1.71 -7.93
C ALA A 147 -3.22 1.08 -6.53
N THR A 148 -2.33 1.51 -5.66
CA THR A 148 -2.25 1.10 -4.26
C THR A 148 -2.27 2.32 -3.34
N VAL A 149 -2.41 2.13 -2.04
CA VAL A 149 -2.48 3.20 -1.05
C VAL A 149 -1.20 3.22 -0.22
N HIS A 150 -0.37 4.25 -0.43
CA HIS A 150 0.74 4.54 0.46
C HIS A 150 0.17 5.17 1.75
N GLY A 151 0.04 4.38 2.80
CA GLY A 151 -0.64 4.77 4.03
C GLY A 151 -0.22 3.97 5.25
N PRO A 152 -0.68 4.37 6.45
CA PRO A 152 -0.30 3.73 7.70
C PRO A 152 -0.68 2.26 7.75
N MET A 153 0.08 1.48 8.53
CA MET A 153 -0.06 0.03 8.66
C MET A 153 -0.64 -0.36 10.02
N ALA A 154 -1.26 -1.55 10.12
CA ALA A 154 -2.08 -1.95 11.26
C ALA A 154 -1.36 -1.89 12.62
N ALA A 155 -0.06 -2.20 12.69
CA ALA A 155 0.74 -2.14 13.92
C ALA A 155 1.71 -0.94 13.97
N ALA A 156 1.54 0.04 13.08
CA ALA A 156 2.37 1.24 13.06
C ALA A 156 1.90 2.24 14.13
N GLU A 157 2.86 2.86 14.82
CA GLU A 157 2.58 3.83 15.89
C GLU A 157 1.73 5.00 15.39
N THR A 158 2.02 5.51 14.19
CA THR A 158 1.24 6.57 13.54
C THR A 158 -0.23 6.16 13.32
N PHE A 159 -0.50 4.88 13.05
CA PHE A 159 -1.87 4.40 12.93
C PHE A 159 -2.57 4.30 14.29
N LEU A 160 -1.83 3.94 15.35
CA LEU A 160 -2.41 3.71 16.67
C LEU A 160 -2.64 4.99 17.46
N GLN A 161 -1.82 6.02 17.27
CA GLN A 161 -1.79 7.21 18.13
C GLN A 161 -2.28 8.50 17.45
N ASP A 162 -2.33 8.55 16.11
CA ASP A 162 -2.72 9.75 15.37
C ASP A 162 -4.12 9.63 14.77
N GLY A 163 -5.11 10.18 15.46
CA GLY A 163 -6.49 10.21 15.01
C GLY A 163 -6.71 10.86 13.63
N PRO A 164 -6.10 11.99 13.31
CA PRO A 164 -6.15 12.57 11.96
C PRO A 164 -5.64 11.63 10.87
N THR A 165 -4.53 10.93 11.10
CA THR A 165 -4.01 9.92 10.15
C THR A 165 -4.96 8.73 9.99
N GLN A 166 -5.56 8.24 11.08
CA GLN A 166 -6.58 7.19 11.02
C GLN A 166 -7.77 7.63 10.18
N GLU A 167 -8.31 8.81 10.46
CA GLU A 167 -9.50 9.32 9.77
C GLU A 167 -9.20 9.58 8.28
N HIS A 168 -8.01 10.09 7.95
CA HIS A 168 -7.63 10.27 6.55
C HIS A 168 -7.55 8.94 5.80
N LEU A 169 -6.93 7.90 6.40
CA LEU A 169 -6.92 6.56 5.81
C LEU A 169 -8.34 6.00 5.68
N ARG A 170 -9.16 6.11 6.71
CA ARG A 170 -10.56 5.66 6.67
C ARG A 170 -11.29 6.30 5.50
N ARG A 171 -11.22 7.62 5.35
CA ARG A 171 -11.86 8.34 4.23
C ARG A 171 -11.28 7.90 2.89
N THR A 172 -9.99 7.72 2.77
CA THR A 172 -9.35 7.22 1.53
C THR A 172 -9.90 5.87 1.10
N LEU A 173 -10.23 4.99 2.05
CA LEU A 173 -10.74 3.65 1.76
C LEU A 173 -12.26 3.62 1.51
N PHE A 174 -13.04 4.47 2.20
CA PHE A 174 -14.51 4.44 2.14
C PHE A 174 -15.12 5.53 1.23
N THR A 175 -14.51 6.71 1.20
CA THR A 175 -14.98 7.89 0.43
C THR A 175 -13.80 8.58 -0.28
N PRO A 176 -13.08 7.88 -1.19
CA PRO A 176 -11.85 8.38 -1.81
C PRO A 176 -12.04 9.71 -2.58
N GLU A 177 -13.25 10.04 -2.98
CA GLU A 177 -13.60 11.31 -3.59
C GLU A 177 -13.32 12.51 -2.67
N ASP A 178 -13.42 12.33 -1.34
CA ASP A 178 -13.24 13.37 -0.34
C ASP A 178 -11.76 13.61 0.03
N THR A 179 -10.85 12.77 -0.45
CA THR A 179 -9.41 12.82 -0.09
C THR A 179 -8.51 13.21 -1.25
N ARG A 180 -9.07 13.75 -2.33
CA ARG A 180 -8.31 14.14 -3.53
C ARG A 180 -7.40 15.33 -3.31
N GLN A 181 -7.73 16.18 -2.34
CA GLN A 181 -6.91 17.34 -1.97
C GLN A 181 -6.24 17.08 -0.61
N LEU A 182 -4.92 17.19 -0.59
CA LEU A 182 -4.15 17.19 0.63
C LEU A 182 -3.93 18.66 1.03
N THR A 183 -4.38 19.00 2.25
CA THR A 183 -4.17 20.33 2.83
C THR A 183 -3.42 20.19 4.15
N SER A 184 -2.51 21.11 4.42
CA SER A 184 -1.82 21.19 5.70
C SER A 184 -1.76 22.65 6.14
N ALA A 185 -2.20 22.92 7.37
CA ALA A 185 -2.13 24.25 7.96
C ALA A 185 -0.68 24.74 8.17
N SER A 186 0.28 23.80 8.25
CA SER A 186 1.71 24.10 8.42
C SER A 186 2.49 24.10 7.11
N ALA A 187 1.85 23.81 5.97
CA ALA A 187 2.53 23.84 4.67
C ALA A 187 2.77 25.27 4.20
N ALA A 188 4.02 25.54 3.77
CA ALA A 188 4.38 26.79 3.12
C ALA A 188 4.86 26.52 1.70
N THR A 189 4.44 27.34 0.75
CA THR A 189 4.95 27.27 -0.63
C THR A 189 6.35 27.87 -0.67
N LEU A 190 7.36 27.03 -0.92
CA LEU A 190 8.74 27.49 -1.11
C LEU A 190 8.98 27.99 -2.53
N VAL A 191 8.46 27.24 -3.52
CA VAL A 191 8.54 27.60 -4.94
C VAL A 191 7.17 27.42 -5.55
N PRO A 192 6.52 28.49 -6.03
CA PRO A 192 5.22 28.39 -6.69
C PRO A 192 5.35 27.70 -8.05
N GLY A 193 4.37 26.88 -8.41
CA GLY A 193 4.36 26.20 -9.70
C GLY A 193 3.22 25.18 -9.79
N THR A 194 3.06 24.62 -10.98
CA THR A 194 2.15 23.49 -11.24
C THR A 194 2.96 22.31 -11.70
N ALA A 195 2.68 21.13 -11.16
CA ALA A 195 3.24 19.87 -11.60
C ALA A 195 2.12 18.90 -11.95
N SER A 196 2.34 18.07 -12.96
CA SER A 196 1.46 16.97 -13.33
C SER A 196 2.27 15.69 -13.47
N GLY A 197 1.74 14.55 -13.01
CA GLY A 197 2.36 13.25 -13.07
C GLY A 197 1.37 12.15 -13.42
#